data_a3703fe2e37cf3067ec943311783d9d9
#
_entry.id   a3703fe2e37cf3067ec943311783d9d9
#
_cell.length_a   1.000
_cell.length_b   1.000
_cell.length_c   1.000
_cell.angle_alpha   90.00
_cell.angle_beta   90.00
_cell.angle_gamma   90.00
#
_symmetry.space_group_name_H-M   'P 1'
#
loop_
_entity.id
_entity.type
_entity.pdbx_description
1 polymer ?
#
loop_
_entity_poly.entity_id
_entity_poly.type
_entity_poly.pdbx_seq_one_letter_code
_entity_poly.pdbx_strand_id
1 'polypeptide(L)'
;GISRAGVWKAIEGLRQEGYVIASAPNRGYRLEEAPDRLREGELSGSLAGALVGSKLLCLDCIDSTNTECKRQAMSGAPEGLVVTAEEQTGGRGRRGRGFQSPRGKGIYLSALFRPALELSQVSDFTAWVAVAVCDGIEACCHIRPQIKWTNDIVFQGKKLVGILTELGMESESGALDYMVAGIGIKVNHGSKDFAPE
;
A
#
# COMPACT_ATOMS: atom_id res chain seq x y z
N GLY A 1 -33.70 3.27 -4.72
CA GLY A 1 -33.20 2.18 -5.58
C GLY A 1 -32.47 2.74 -6.80
N ILE A 2 -31.48 2.02 -7.33
CA ILE A 2 -30.74 2.42 -8.54
C ILE A 2 -31.56 2.01 -9.78
N SER A 3 -31.65 2.89 -10.79
CA SER A 3 -32.32 2.59 -12.05
C SER A 3 -31.53 1.58 -12.89
N ARG A 4 -32.20 0.86 -13.81
CA ARG A 4 -31.55 -0.08 -14.74
C ARG A 4 -30.45 0.60 -15.57
N ALA A 5 -30.66 1.84 -16.02
CA ALA A 5 -29.66 2.64 -16.73
C ALA A 5 -28.48 2.97 -15.84
N GLY A 6 -28.69 3.26 -14.56
CA GLY A 6 -27.62 3.49 -13.59
C GLY A 6 -26.75 2.25 -13.36
N VAL A 7 -27.38 1.08 -13.22
CA VAL A 7 -26.66 -0.19 -13.12
C VAL A 7 -25.84 -0.45 -14.39
N TRP A 8 -26.44 -0.29 -15.57
CA TRP A 8 -25.72 -0.49 -16.84
C TRP A 8 -24.49 0.44 -16.94
N LYS A 9 -24.66 1.73 -16.62
CA LYS A 9 -23.55 2.70 -16.65
C LYS A 9 -22.42 2.32 -15.69
N ALA A 10 -22.77 1.84 -14.49
CA ALA A 10 -21.77 1.37 -13.51
C ALA A 10 -21.00 0.14 -14.03
N ILE A 11 -21.72 -0.83 -14.64
CA ILE A 11 -21.09 -2.02 -15.24
C ILE A 11 -20.15 -1.65 -16.39
N GLU A 12 -20.56 -0.72 -17.26
CA GLU A 12 -19.69 -0.25 -18.34
C GLU A 12 -18.45 0.49 -17.80
N GLY A 13 -18.59 1.27 -16.73
CA GLY A 13 -17.46 1.88 -16.03
C GLY A 13 -16.47 0.82 -15.52
N LEU A 14 -16.96 -0.21 -14.84
CA LEU A 14 -16.11 -1.31 -14.35
C LEU A 14 -15.41 -2.07 -15.51
N ARG A 15 -16.12 -2.31 -16.61
CA ARG A 15 -15.52 -2.94 -17.80
C ARG A 15 -14.38 -2.10 -18.39
N GLN A 16 -14.54 -0.78 -18.42
CA GLN A 16 -13.47 0.14 -18.86
C GLN A 16 -12.27 0.13 -17.90
N GLU A 17 -12.49 -0.19 -16.63
CA GLU A 17 -11.44 -0.38 -15.63
C GLU A 17 -10.77 -1.76 -15.68
N GLY A 18 -11.23 -2.65 -16.59
CA GLY A 18 -10.62 -3.96 -16.83
C GLY A 18 -11.33 -5.13 -16.15
N TYR A 19 -12.48 -4.92 -15.52
CA TYR A 19 -13.30 -6.02 -15.00
C TYR A 19 -13.98 -6.79 -16.12
N VAL A 20 -13.90 -8.11 -16.09
CA VAL A 20 -14.64 -8.98 -17.01
C VAL A 20 -15.99 -9.32 -16.39
N ILE A 21 -17.04 -8.70 -16.91
CA ILE A 21 -18.40 -8.87 -16.38
C ILE A 21 -19.29 -9.43 -17.47
N ALA A 22 -19.73 -10.67 -17.27
CA ALA A 22 -20.71 -11.30 -18.12
C ALA A 22 -22.11 -10.76 -17.84
N SER A 23 -22.94 -10.67 -18.88
CA SER A 23 -24.36 -10.33 -18.77
C SER A 23 -25.20 -11.42 -19.42
N ALA A 24 -26.30 -11.83 -18.77
CA ALA A 24 -27.25 -12.77 -19.31
C ALA A 24 -28.66 -12.19 -19.27
N PRO A 25 -29.45 -12.29 -20.37
CA PRO A 25 -30.84 -11.85 -20.38
C PRO A 25 -31.62 -12.45 -19.21
N ASN A 26 -32.32 -11.61 -18.45
CA ASN A 26 -33.12 -11.97 -17.28
C ASN A 26 -32.40 -12.64 -16.11
N ARG A 27 -31.07 -12.75 -16.17
CA ARG A 27 -30.22 -13.34 -15.09
C ARG A 27 -29.26 -12.33 -14.43
N GLY A 28 -29.17 -11.10 -14.99
CA GLY A 28 -28.34 -10.02 -14.46
C GLY A 28 -26.87 -10.10 -14.90
N TYR A 29 -25.96 -9.71 -14.01
CA TYR A 29 -24.54 -9.61 -14.27
C TYR A 29 -23.76 -10.56 -13.35
N ARG A 30 -22.64 -11.08 -13.84
CA ARG A 30 -21.71 -11.90 -13.07
C ARG A 30 -20.30 -11.41 -13.31
N LEU A 31 -19.56 -11.12 -12.24
CA LEU A 31 -18.12 -10.88 -12.31
C LEU A 31 -17.42 -12.20 -12.64
N GLU A 32 -16.62 -12.21 -13.71
CA GLU A 32 -15.80 -13.36 -14.14
C GLU A 32 -14.34 -13.16 -13.78
N GLU A 33 -13.80 -11.96 -14.02
CA GLU A 33 -12.42 -11.62 -13.67
C GLU A 33 -12.35 -10.19 -13.15
N ALA A 34 -11.51 -9.97 -12.15
CA ALA A 34 -11.12 -8.65 -11.64
C ALA A 34 -9.68 -8.35 -12.06
N PRO A 35 -9.34 -7.08 -12.38
CA PRO A 35 -7.95 -6.71 -12.64
C PRO A 35 -7.11 -6.90 -11.38
N ASP A 36 -5.87 -7.36 -11.54
CA ASP A 36 -4.91 -7.50 -10.43
C ASP A 36 -4.39 -6.12 -10.01
N ARG A 37 -5.21 -5.37 -9.27
CA ARG A 37 -4.95 -4.01 -8.81
C ARG A 37 -5.53 -3.77 -7.43
N LEU A 38 -4.88 -2.88 -6.67
CA LEU A 38 -5.39 -2.43 -5.38
C LEU A 38 -6.42 -1.32 -5.58
N ARG A 39 -7.70 -1.64 -5.34
CA ARG A 39 -8.81 -0.69 -5.47
C ARG A 39 -9.52 -0.51 -4.13
N GLU A 40 -9.91 0.74 -3.84
CA GLU A 40 -10.61 1.07 -2.60
C GLU A 40 -11.88 0.21 -2.39
N GLY A 41 -12.68 0.03 -3.46
CA GLY A 41 -13.92 -0.76 -3.39
C GLY A 41 -13.70 -2.24 -3.07
N GLU A 42 -12.55 -2.81 -3.40
CA GLU A 42 -12.20 -4.20 -3.11
C GLU A 42 -11.61 -4.35 -1.70
N LEU A 43 -10.80 -3.38 -1.26
CA LEU A 43 -10.10 -3.41 0.00
C LEU A 43 -10.99 -3.03 1.19
N SER A 44 -11.90 -2.06 1.01
CA SER A 44 -12.70 -1.49 2.10
C SER A 44 -13.55 -2.52 2.83
N GLY A 45 -14.08 -3.51 2.11
CA GLY A 45 -14.87 -4.59 2.70
C GLY A 45 -14.08 -5.46 3.69
N SER A 46 -12.83 -5.78 3.33
CA SER A 46 -11.93 -6.60 4.16
C SER A 46 -11.30 -5.82 5.31
N LEU A 47 -11.28 -4.49 5.23
CA LEU A 47 -10.68 -3.59 6.23
C LEU A 47 -11.72 -2.95 7.15
N ALA A 48 -12.98 -3.36 7.06
CA ALA A 48 -14.05 -2.81 7.90
C ALA A 48 -13.73 -2.99 9.40
N GLY A 49 -13.65 -1.88 10.14
CA GLY A 49 -13.31 -1.85 11.56
C GLY A 49 -11.81 -1.90 11.88
N ALA A 50 -10.94 -2.02 10.89
CA ALA A 50 -9.49 -1.88 11.09
C ALA A 50 -9.09 -0.42 11.24
N LEU A 51 -8.10 -0.13 12.12
CA LEU A 51 -7.51 1.20 12.23
C LEU A 51 -6.71 1.53 10.96
N VAL A 52 -5.75 0.68 10.59
CA VAL A 52 -4.95 0.83 9.37
C VAL A 52 -5.79 0.42 8.18
N GLY A 53 -5.97 1.34 7.23
CA GLY A 53 -6.86 1.18 6.09
C GLY A 53 -8.30 1.67 6.37
N SER A 54 -8.55 2.34 7.50
CA SER A 54 -9.83 3.02 7.77
C SER A 54 -10.17 4.09 6.73
N LYS A 55 -9.14 4.65 6.11
CA LYS A 55 -9.22 5.51 4.92
C LYS A 55 -8.20 5.04 3.89
N LEU A 56 -8.64 4.89 2.65
CA LEU A 56 -7.81 4.43 1.54
C LEU A 56 -7.68 5.54 0.49
N LEU A 57 -6.51 5.64 -0.12
CA LEU A 57 -6.24 6.44 -1.31
C LEU A 57 -5.47 5.55 -2.29
N CYS A 58 -6.17 5.00 -3.27
CA CYS A 58 -5.61 4.10 -4.28
C CYS A 58 -5.34 4.88 -5.56
N LEU A 59 -4.08 4.94 -5.98
CA LEU A 59 -3.60 5.74 -7.11
C LEU A 59 -3.02 4.85 -8.21
N ASP A 60 -3.20 5.22 -9.46
CA ASP A 60 -2.58 4.53 -10.58
C ASP A 60 -1.08 4.84 -10.69
N CYS A 61 -0.69 6.08 -10.45
CA CYS A 61 0.70 6.52 -10.50
C CYS A 61 0.90 7.74 -9.60
N ILE A 62 2.03 7.79 -8.90
CA ILE A 62 2.42 8.90 -8.03
C ILE A 62 3.95 9.02 -8.00
N ASP A 63 4.47 10.13 -7.52
CA ASP A 63 5.90 10.27 -7.24
C ASP A 63 6.36 9.28 -6.17
N SER A 64 5.70 9.29 -5.00
CA SER A 64 5.96 8.38 -3.89
C SER A 64 4.76 8.30 -2.97
N THR A 65 4.34 7.09 -2.59
CA THR A 65 3.27 6.86 -1.61
C THR A 65 3.61 7.48 -0.26
N ASN A 66 4.90 7.44 0.18
CA ASN A 66 5.35 8.13 1.39
C ASN A 66 5.18 9.65 1.29
N THR A 67 5.56 10.22 0.15
CA THR A 67 5.43 11.68 -0.06
C THR A 67 3.97 12.10 -0.04
N GLU A 68 3.10 11.35 -0.71
CA GLU A 68 1.66 11.63 -0.69
C GLU A 68 1.07 11.44 0.71
N CYS A 69 1.42 10.38 1.40
CA CYS A 69 0.98 10.14 2.77
C CYS A 69 1.38 11.30 3.71
N LYS A 70 2.58 11.87 3.54
CA LYS A 70 3.02 13.08 4.27
C LYS A 70 2.22 14.32 3.88
N ARG A 71 1.90 14.52 2.59
CA ARG A 71 1.03 15.62 2.14
C ARG A 71 -0.35 15.53 2.80
N GLN A 72 -0.90 14.32 2.85
CA GLN A 72 -2.18 14.07 3.52
C GLN A 72 -2.09 14.31 5.03
N ALA A 73 -1.01 13.88 5.69
CA ALA A 73 -0.79 14.11 7.11
C ALA A 73 -0.74 15.61 7.46
N MET A 74 0.00 16.40 6.68
CA MET A 74 0.06 17.86 6.83
C MET A 74 -1.27 18.55 6.53
N SER A 75 -2.14 17.94 5.74
CA SER A 75 -3.51 18.41 5.47
C SER A 75 -4.53 17.92 6.50
N GLY A 76 -4.08 17.34 7.61
CA GLY A 76 -4.94 16.91 8.72
C GLY A 76 -5.57 15.53 8.52
N ALA A 77 -5.03 14.69 7.65
CA ALA A 77 -5.53 13.31 7.52
C ALA A 77 -5.43 12.56 8.86
N PRO A 78 -6.45 11.75 9.21
CA PRO A 78 -6.45 10.97 10.44
C PRO A 78 -5.44 9.83 10.38
N GLU A 79 -5.07 9.32 11.55
CA GLU A 79 -4.37 8.05 11.69
C GLU A 79 -5.12 6.93 10.98
N GLY A 80 -4.39 5.96 10.45
CA GLY A 80 -4.96 4.83 9.73
C GLY A 80 -5.16 5.06 8.23
N LEU A 81 -4.91 6.26 7.70
CA LEU A 81 -4.88 6.48 6.25
C LEU A 81 -3.82 5.57 5.62
N VAL A 82 -4.20 4.88 4.55
CA VAL A 82 -3.28 4.13 3.69
C VAL A 82 -3.33 4.71 2.27
N VAL A 83 -2.16 5.04 1.74
CA VAL A 83 -1.96 5.43 0.35
C VAL A 83 -1.32 4.28 -0.39
N THR A 84 -1.93 3.83 -1.49
CA THR A 84 -1.34 2.82 -2.39
C THR A 84 -1.14 3.39 -3.78
N ALA A 85 -0.21 2.82 -4.54
CA ALA A 85 -0.03 3.14 -5.95
C ALA A 85 0.38 1.90 -6.75
N GLU A 86 -0.11 1.82 -8.00
CA GLU A 86 0.33 0.79 -8.95
C GLU A 86 1.76 1.05 -9.45
N GLU A 87 2.19 2.32 -9.44
CA GLU A 87 3.50 2.76 -9.90
C GLU A 87 4.00 3.95 -9.08
N GLN A 88 5.29 3.97 -8.77
CA GLN A 88 5.95 5.15 -8.22
C GLN A 88 7.07 5.61 -9.17
N THR A 89 7.01 6.88 -9.61
CA THR A 89 8.04 7.48 -10.48
C THR A 89 9.26 7.95 -9.71
N GLY A 90 9.13 8.17 -8.41
CA GLY A 90 10.18 8.63 -7.50
C GLY A 90 10.19 7.84 -6.19
N GLY A 91 10.03 6.49 -6.29
CA GLY A 91 10.06 5.61 -5.12
C GLY A 91 11.35 5.76 -4.33
N ARG A 92 11.26 5.80 -3.00
CA ARG A 92 12.38 6.10 -2.11
C ARG A 92 12.69 4.96 -1.16
N GLY A 93 13.98 4.76 -0.95
CA GLY A 93 14.54 3.91 0.09
C GLY A 93 15.37 4.72 1.08
N ARG A 94 15.99 4.05 2.03
CA ARG A 94 16.85 4.69 3.03
C ARG A 94 18.11 5.31 2.41
N ARG A 95 18.60 6.38 3.06
CA ARG A 95 19.86 7.07 2.69
C ARG A 95 19.84 7.59 1.25
N GLY A 96 18.68 8.07 0.77
CA GLY A 96 18.53 8.64 -0.56
C GLY A 96 18.57 7.64 -1.72
N ARG A 97 18.58 6.33 -1.45
CA ARG A 97 18.50 5.32 -2.50
C ARG A 97 17.11 5.32 -3.14
N GLY A 98 17.02 5.07 -4.44
CA GLY A 98 15.77 4.82 -5.11
C GLY A 98 15.17 3.46 -4.72
N PHE A 99 13.85 3.36 -4.78
CA PHE A 99 13.12 2.10 -4.71
C PHE A 99 12.32 1.94 -6.00
N GLN A 100 12.74 1.02 -6.84
CA GLN A 100 12.06 0.76 -8.12
C GLN A 100 10.67 0.20 -7.88
N SER A 101 9.67 0.85 -8.44
CA SER A 101 8.26 0.56 -8.24
C SER A 101 7.50 0.54 -9.55
N PRO A 102 7.86 -0.36 -10.50
CA PRO A 102 7.19 -0.43 -11.79
C PRO A 102 5.77 -1.01 -11.64
N ARG A 103 4.88 -0.56 -12.53
CA ARG A 103 3.46 -0.97 -12.55
C ARG A 103 3.29 -2.49 -12.62
N GLY A 104 2.38 -3.03 -11.79
CA GLY A 104 2.00 -4.45 -11.80
C GLY A 104 3.09 -5.41 -11.31
N LYS A 105 4.18 -4.88 -10.71
CA LYS A 105 5.30 -5.71 -10.24
C LYS A 105 5.36 -5.87 -8.74
N GLY A 106 4.65 -5.05 -8.00
CA GLY A 106 4.70 -5.08 -6.55
C GLY A 106 3.53 -4.38 -5.89
N ILE A 107 3.49 -4.45 -4.58
CA ILE A 107 2.57 -3.70 -3.74
C ILE A 107 3.36 -2.54 -3.13
N TYR A 108 2.93 -1.31 -3.42
CA TYR A 108 3.55 -0.09 -2.92
C TYR A 108 2.53 0.65 -2.10
N LEU A 109 2.74 0.72 -0.79
CA LEU A 109 1.82 1.37 0.12
C LEU A 109 2.54 2.16 1.21
N SER A 110 1.86 3.15 1.76
CA SER A 110 2.30 3.90 2.93
C SER A 110 1.14 4.08 3.88
N ALA A 111 1.37 3.81 5.16
CA ALA A 111 0.38 3.97 6.23
C ALA A 111 0.76 5.13 7.14
N LEU A 112 -0.24 5.92 7.53
CA LEU A 112 -0.11 7.06 8.43
C LEU A 112 -0.44 6.64 9.87
N PHE A 113 0.46 7.01 10.79
CA PHE A 113 0.30 6.79 12.23
C PHE A 113 0.52 8.09 12.99
N ARG A 114 -0.17 8.23 14.13
CA ARG A 114 0.03 9.34 15.09
C ARG A 114 0.23 8.77 16.50
N PRO A 115 1.30 7.99 16.70
CA PRO A 115 1.53 7.33 17.97
C PRO A 115 2.08 8.29 19.01
N ALA A 116 1.70 8.09 20.28
CA ALA A 116 2.33 8.75 21.41
C ALA A 116 3.66 8.03 21.76
N LEU A 117 4.68 8.20 20.90
CA LEU A 117 5.99 7.58 21.04
C LEU A 117 7.10 8.63 21.19
N GLU A 118 8.12 8.28 21.96
CA GLU A 118 9.36 9.03 22.00
C GLU A 118 10.22 8.74 20.75
N LEU A 119 11.03 9.71 20.32
CA LEU A 119 11.90 9.56 19.15
C LEU A 119 12.86 8.35 19.24
N SER A 120 13.27 7.99 20.45
CA SER A 120 14.07 6.80 20.73
C SER A 120 13.41 5.49 20.30
N GLN A 121 12.08 5.44 20.26
CA GLN A 121 11.27 4.25 19.97
C GLN A 121 10.95 4.09 18.47
N VAL A 122 11.38 5.01 17.61
CA VAL A 122 11.12 4.95 16.17
C VAL A 122 11.71 3.70 15.50
N SER A 123 12.87 3.25 15.98
CA SER A 123 13.49 2.01 15.48
C SER A 123 12.63 0.79 15.79
N ASP A 124 12.03 0.75 16.98
CA ASP A 124 11.15 -0.34 17.41
C ASP A 124 9.88 -0.35 16.57
N PHE A 125 9.33 0.82 16.26
CA PHE A 125 8.18 0.95 15.38
C PHE A 125 8.45 0.33 13.98
N THR A 126 9.62 0.58 13.40
CA THR A 126 10.00 -0.04 12.12
C THR A 126 10.07 -1.56 12.22
N ALA A 127 10.54 -2.09 13.36
CA ALA A 127 10.57 -3.53 13.60
C ALA A 127 9.15 -4.12 13.76
N TRP A 128 8.24 -3.43 14.45
CA TRP A 128 6.83 -3.85 14.56
C TRP A 128 6.16 -3.91 13.20
N VAL A 129 6.39 -2.91 12.34
CA VAL A 129 5.90 -2.93 10.95
C VAL A 129 6.47 -4.13 10.19
N ALA A 130 7.76 -4.45 10.36
CA ALA A 130 8.37 -5.59 9.70
C ALA A 130 7.77 -6.93 10.16
N VAL A 131 7.49 -7.08 11.45
CA VAL A 131 6.80 -8.27 12.00
C VAL A 131 5.40 -8.39 11.40
N ALA A 132 4.60 -7.32 11.44
CA ALA A 132 3.23 -7.32 10.89
C ALA A 132 3.21 -7.66 9.39
N VAL A 133 4.18 -7.17 8.61
CA VAL A 133 4.29 -7.53 7.19
C VAL A 133 4.68 -9.00 7.01
N CYS A 134 5.59 -9.55 7.83
CA CYS A 134 5.92 -10.97 7.81
C CYS A 134 4.71 -11.84 8.12
N ASP A 135 3.94 -11.49 9.15
CA ASP A 135 2.74 -12.21 9.55
C ASP A 135 1.66 -12.16 8.45
N GLY A 136 1.48 -10.99 7.80
CA GLY A 136 0.58 -10.85 6.66
C GLY A 136 1.00 -11.71 5.46
N ILE A 137 2.29 -11.75 5.13
CA ILE A 137 2.82 -12.61 4.04
C ILE A 137 2.62 -14.09 4.40
N GLU A 138 2.90 -14.48 5.64
CA GLU A 138 2.69 -15.87 6.08
C GLU A 138 1.22 -16.27 6.00
N ALA A 139 0.31 -15.41 6.43
CA ALA A 139 -1.12 -15.67 6.38
C ALA A 139 -1.66 -15.84 4.95
N CYS A 140 -1.15 -15.03 4.00
CA CYS A 140 -1.61 -15.05 2.61
C CYS A 140 -0.93 -16.10 1.74
N CYS A 141 0.38 -16.30 1.93
CA CYS A 141 1.22 -17.08 1.02
C CYS A 141 1.74 -18.38 1.62
N HIS A 142 1.50 -18.63 2.91
CA HIS A 142 2.00 -19.79 3.66
C HIS A 142 3.54 -19.92 3.61
N ILE A 143 4.24 -18.82 3.48
CA ILE A 143 5.70 -18.72 3.57
C ILE A 143 6.07 -17.79 4.71
N ARG A 144 7.13 -18.10 5.47
CA ARG A 144 7.64 -17.23 6.52
C ARG A 144 8.94 -16.57 6.07
N PRO A 145 8.93 -15.29 5.69
CA PRO A 145 10.14 -14.56 5.35
C PRO A 145 10.93 -14.20 6.63
N GLN A 146 12.17 -13.76 6.45
CA GLN A 146 13.08 -13.37 7.53
C GLN A 146 13.26 -11.85 7.55
N ILE A 147 13.33 -11.29 8.74
CA ILE A 147 13.64 -9.87 8.92
C ILE A 147 15.15 -9.69 8.89
N LYS A 148 15.65 -8.95 7.90
CA LYS A 148 17.01 -8.44 7.89
C LYS A 148 17.00 -7.06 8.54
N TRP A 149 17.48 -7.02 9.79
CA TRP A 149 17.45 -5.83 10.64
C TRP A 149 18.03 -4.61 9.89
N THR A 150 17.39 -3.47 9.91
CA THR A 150 16.17 -3.05 10.66
C THR A 150 14.91 -2.98 9.79
N ASN A 151 15.03 -2.95 8.49
CA ASN A 151 14.01 -2.44 7.57
C ASN A 151 13.80 -3.27 6.30
N ASP A 152 14.51 -4.37 6.16
CA ASP A 152 14.38 -5.24 5.01
C ASP A 152 13.78 -6.59 5.41
N ILE A 153 12.92 -7.14 4.58
CA ILE A 153 12.42 -8.51 4.71
C ILE A 153 12.97 -9.30 3.54
N VAL A 154 13.52 -10.47 3.83
CA VAL A 154 14.17 -11.33 2.84
C VAL A 154 13.53 -12.71 2.81
N PHE A 155 13.50 -13.29 1.64
CA PHE A 155 13.06 -14.68 1.44
C PHE A 155 14.06 -15.39 0.53
N GLN A 156 14.55 -16.56 0.95
CA GLN A 156 15.59 -17.32 0.24
C GLN A 156 16.83 -16.46 -0.14
N GLY A 157 17.27 -15.63 0.79
CA GLY A 157 18.44 -14.75 0.60
C GLY A 157 18.20 -13.51 -0.28
N LYS A 158 17.01 -13.36 -0.87
CA LYS A 158 16.66 -12.22 -1.73
C LYS A 158 15.76 -11.23 -0.99
N LYS A 159 15.94 -9.93 -1.28
CA LYS A 159 15.10 -8.88 -0.72
C LYS A 159 13.68 -8.97 -1.29
N LEU A 160 12.71 -9.27 -0.42
CA LEU A 160 11.29 -9.33 -0.73
C LEU A 160 10.60 -7.99 -0.44
N VAL A 161 10.91 -7.37 0.71
CA VAL A 161 10.27 -6.12 1.14
C VAL A 161 11.31 -5.10 1.58
N GLY A 162 11.07 -3.83 1.26
CA GLY A 162 11.75 -2.68 1.85
C GLY A 162 10.77 -1.85 2.65
N ILE A 163 11.16 -1.45 3.86
CA ILE A 163 10.38 -0.58 4.73
C ILE A 163 11.12 0.74 4.89
N LEU A 164 10.40 1.86 4.74
CA LEU A 164 10.91 3.21 4.95
C LEU A 164 10.00 3.96 5.91
N THR A 165 10.44 4.13 7.14
CA THR A 165 9.75 4.98 8.12
C THR A 165 10.26 6.41 8.01
N GLU A 166 9.34 7.36 7.86
CA GLU A 166 9.62 8.80 7.86
C GLU A 166 8.75 9.48 8.92
N LEU A 167 9.25 10.59 9.47
CA LEU A 167 8.65 11.31 10.58
C LEU A 167 8.21 12.70 10.15
N GLY A 168 7.14 13.21 10.74
CA GLY A 168 6.80 14.63 10.82
C GLY A 168 6.90 15.10 12.27
N MET A 169 7.50 16.27 12.44
CA MET A 169 7.66 16.91 13.75
C MET A 169 6.81 18.17 13.78
N GLU A 170 6.24 18.44 14.94
CA GLU A 170 5.57 19.70 15.22
C GLU A 170 6.61 20.82 15.31
N SER A 171 6.40 21.92 14.58
CA SER A 171 7.40 22.98 14.43
C SER A 171 7.69 23.73 15.73
N GLU A 172 6.70 23.86 16.62
CA GLU A 172 6.84 24.67 17.85
C GLU A 172 7.42 23.87 19.01
N SER A 173 6.94 22.65 19.21
CA SER A 173 7.34 21.79 20.33
C SER A 173 8.50 20.85 20.01
N GLY A 174 8.74 20.58 18.72
CA GLY A 174 9.65 19.53 18.29
C GLY A 174 9.17 18.12 18.63
N ALA A 175 7.90 17.97 19.04
CA ALA A 175 7.31 16.66 19.31
C ALA A 175 7.02 15.90 18.01
N LEU A 176 6.91 14.58 18.14
CA LEU A 176 6.48 13.74 17.02
C LEU A 176 5.01 14.01 16.69
N ASP A 177 4.73 14.51 15.50
CA ASP A 177 3.36 14.75 15.03
C ASP A 177 2.78 13.50 14.33
N TYR A 178 3.55 12.91 13.40
CA TYR A 178 3.13 11.71 12.69
C TYR A 178 4.32 10.85 12.25
N MET A 179 4.00 9.62 11.93
CA MET A 179 4.90 8.66 11.29
C MET A 179 4.27 8.11 10.02
N VAL A 180 5.07 7.94 8.99
CA VAL A 180 4.68 7.27 7.74
C VAL A 180 5.51 6.02 7.60
N ALA A 181 4.85 4.87 7.55
CA ALA A 181 5.48 3.58 7.25
C ALA A 181 5.26 3.25 5.77
N GLY A 182 6.28 3.46 4.94
CA GLY A 182 6.29 3.02 3.55
C GLY A 182 6.73 1.59 3.43
N ILE A 183 5.98 0.80 2.68
CA ILE A 183 6.20 -0.64 2.48
C ILE A 183 6.16 -0.92 0.99
N GLY A 184 7.27 -1.44 0.46
CA GLY A 184 7.34 -1.89 -0.93
C GLY A 184 7.59 -3.38 -0.98
N ILE A 185 6.61 -4.17 -1.44
CA ILE A 185 6.67 -5.62 -1.57
C ILE A 185 6.89 -5.97 -3.03
N LYS A 186 7.89 -6.80 -3.30
CA LYS A 186 8.18 -7.33 -4.64
C LYS A 186 7.38 -8.60 -4.86
N VAL A 187 6.45 -8.58 -5.82
CA VAL A 187 5.56 -9.70 -6.11
C VAL A 187 5.92 -10.35 -7.45
N ASN A 188 5.78 -9.58 -8.54
CA ASN A 188 5.93 -10.06 -9.91
C ASN A 188 7.23 -9.56 -10.57
N HIS A 189 8.28 -9.26 -9.78
CA HIS A 189 9.56 -8.83 -10.32
C HIS A 189 10.31 -9.98 -10.95
N GLY A 190 10.75 -9.81 -12.20
CA GLY A 190 11.69 -10.70 -12.88
C GLY A 190 13.14 -10.21 -12.72
N SER A 191 14.11 -11.02 -13.16
CA SER A 191 15.54 -10.66 -13.07
C SER A 191 15.91 -9.35 -13.78
N LYS A 192 15.14 -8.95 -14.80
CA LYS A 192 15.33 -7.72 -15.57
C LYS A 192 14.84 -6.46 -14.85
N ASP A 193 14.01 -6.62 -13.82
CA ASP A 193 13.41 -5.51 -13.07
C ASP A 193 14.32 -5.04 -11.90
N PHE A 194 15.51 -5.62 -11.77
CA PHE A 194 16.52 -5.22 -10.79
C PHE A 194 17.61 -4.42 -11.51
N ALA A 195 17.99 -3.27 -10.92
CA ALA A 195 19.19 -2.57 -11.39
C ALA A 195 20.42 -3.47 -11.21
N PRO A 196 21.39 -3.43 -12.14
CA PRO A 196 22.69 -4.06 -11.88
C PRO A 196 23.29 -3.46 -10.61
N GLU A 197 23.88 -4.33 -9.77
CA GLU A 197 24.56 -3.96 -8.52
C GLU A 197 25.80 -3.09 -8.78
#